data_8253934430b351076ef02e58f42abb1e
#
_entry.id   8253934430b351076ef02e58f42abb1e
#
_cell.length_a   1.000
_cell.length_b   1.000
_cell.length_c   1.000
_cell.angle_alpha   90.00
_cell.angle_beta   90.00
_cell.angle_gamma   90.00
#
_symmetry.space_group_name_H-M   'P 1'
#
loop_
_entity.id
_entity.type
_entity.pdbx_description
1 polymer ?
#
loop_
_entity_poly.entity_id
_entity_poly.type
_entity_poly.pdbx_seq_one_letter_code
_entity_poly.pdbx_strand_id
1 'polypeptide(L)'
;MQFFEGCSDGTFEMSEDWLVECILCGQQHRIDRRFLNISIMEQGDVFEHYFWTELTCKGCGGRLFVRTKVYSNKNGDFIREDHECDDVDYIQPPVIRDARRQSCSLTNGSKRITYGINRERFTGGRRMDNLWLLTEERPKPSVVNQIVDMYCKDFDDRITVHNEIKIKPIIVDGIFKFVYKVEGLAVAGAADIFIKTVSGSSSFLDFLLFKQENAPTEGSNEDNLIMAIEETKTSDDESRNTGVYQRGSKFVYITPYYQNVKLYMLYNEELEAREEKKPSDTSVFGTNILLTLGVTIVGKDISRWFRPFRSLDELIRFKAGMRKPPAGNVPITITKYADRIEVSGRLAKPADAGNIGHDPNIGALSMISACIRKLGWDKDIVVTLHGVTQSYVDHTRGKNKFLYICSILGMRLDGIRMPNHVILPELYWHYEKKSEKMADILLHVQTMYHGMYCVYENHAGCERGYFRTKTGRLVTLPKKDRNGVNLYLPDVVLYDEDTNFILLVEGKMLSTLQLGIEEIENYDSIEQEYIYPEYGNVTIIRCVSIFGGNCASIPHEKVLFYLADNGRIIINKNAPQCIRRCFAETGVRI
;
A
#
# COMPACT_ATOMS: atom_id res chain seq x y z
N MET A 1 -6.72 4.72 33.72
CA MET A 1 -6.50 6.06 33.12
C MET A 1 -6.23 7.03 34.23
N GLN A 2 -5.10 7.71 34.21
CA GLN A 2 -4.72 8.76 35.18
C GLN A 2 -4.84 10.10 34.47
N PHE A 3 -5.29 11.14 35.19
CA PHE A 3 -5.46 12.48 34.64
C PHE A 3 -4.61 13.49 35.42
N PHE A 4 -3.97 14.40 34.69
CA PHE A 4 -3.15 15.47 35.18
C PHE A 4 -3.46 16.77 34.43
N GLU A 5 -3.10 17.91 35.01
CA GLU A 5 -3.07 19.19 34.30
C GLU A 5 -1.66 19.79 34.41
N GLY A 6 -1.17 20.36 33.32
CA GLY A 6 0.13 21.00 33.31
C GLY A 6 0.97 20.64 32.09
N CYS A 7 2.29 20.79 32.22
CA CYS A 7 3.22 20.47 31.14
C CYS A 7 3.92 19.12 31.28
N SER A 8 3.70 18.38 32.37
CA SER A 8 4.39 17.11 32.63
C SER A 8 3.49 16.11 33.34
N ASP A 9 3.63 14.86 33.00
CA ASP A 9 3.00 13.71 33.68
C ASP A 9 3.98 12.95 34.61
N GLY A 10 5.18 13.48 34.80
CA GLY A 10 6.25 12.85 35.58
C GLY A 10 7.13 11.88 34.77
N THR A 11 6.70 11.47 33.58
CA THR A 11 7.49 10.68 32.62
C THR A 11 7.99 11.57 31.49
N PHE A 12 7.10 12.33 30.90
CA PHE A 12 7.40 13.28 29.84
C PHE A 12 6.97 14.70 30.20
N GLU A 13 7.68 15.68 29.65
CA GLU A 13 7.42 17.10 29.82
C GLU A 13 7.41 17.82 28.49
N MET A 14 6.39 18.67 28.26
CA MET A 14 6.35 19.63 27.16
C MET A 14 7.24 20.81 27.48
N SER A 15 8.35 20.98 26.77
CA SER A 15 9.36 22.02 27.11
C SER A 15 9.05 23.39 26.51
N GLU A 16 8.20 23.47 25.48
CA GLU A 16 7.84 24.70 24.76
C GLU A 16 6.33 24.78 24.51
N ASP A 17 5.81 26.00 24.33
CA ASP A 17 4.44 26.21 23.89
C ASP A 17 4.26 25.77 22.45
N TRP A 18 3.07 25.29 22.11
CA TRP A 18 2.79 24.85 20.75
C TRP A 18 2.33 26.03 19.90
N LEU A 19 2.69 26.05 18.63
CA LEU A 19 2.13 26.96 17.65
C LEU A 19 1.40 26.14 16.58
N VAL A 20 0.09 26.34 16.49
CA VAL A 20 -0.78 25.63 15.58
C VAL A 20 -1.55 26.57 14.68
N GLU A 21 -1.94 26.12 13.52
CA GLU A 21 -2.76 26.84 12.56
C GLU A 21 -4.09 26.11 12.35
N CYS A 22 -5.20 26.83 12.42
CA CYS A 22 -6.52 26.27 12.13
C CYS A 22 -6.62 25.91 10.65
N ILE A 23 -6.89 24.64 10.32
CA ILE A 23 -6.99 24.15 8.93
C ILE A 23 -8.15 24.78 8.15
N LEU A 24 -9.17 25.32 8.84
CA LEU A 24 -10.35 25.91 8.19
C LEU A 24 -10.12 27.35 7.75
N CYS A 25 -9.31 28.15 8.48
CA CYS A 25 -9.20 29.59 8.22
C CYS A 25 -7.77 30.14 8.25
N GLY A 26 -6.75 29.31 8.51
CA GLY A 26 -5.35 29.74 8.58
C GLY A 26 -4.99 30.61 9.80
N GLN A 27 -5.90 30.74 10.78
CA GLN A 27 -5.62 31.52 11.99
C GLN A 27 -4.65 30.77 12.90
N GLN A 28 -3.56 31.42 13.29
CA GLN A 28 -2.57 30.84 14.19
C GLN A 28 -2.97 30.99 15.65
N HIS A 29 -2.69 29.94 16.44
CA HIS A 29 -2.96 29.85 17.86
C HIS A 29 -1.73 29.36 18.60
N ARG A 30 -1.39 30.08 19.70
CA ARG A 30 -0.36 29.64 20.63
C ARG A 30 -1.02 28.89 21.78
N ILE A 31 -0.59 27.66 22.02
CA ILE A 31 -1.06 26.80 23.11
C ILE A 31 -0.03 26.84 24.22
N ASP A 32 -0.43 27.40 25.36
CA ASP A 32 0.42 27.46 26.56
C ASP A 32 0.51 26.05 27.16
N ARG A 33 1.70 25.49 27.15
CA ARG A 33 2.00 24.13 27.66
C ARG A 33 1.61 23.90 29.11
N ARG A 34 1.52 24.96 29.91
CA ARG A 34 1.20 24.89 31.36
C ARG A 34 -0.26 24.54 31.61
N PHE A 35 -1.12 24.61 30.60
CA PHE A 35 -2.56 24.37 30.71
C PHE A 35 -3.03 23.24 29.82
N LEU A 36 -2.18 22.23 29.61
CA LEU A 36 -2.57 21.01 28.89
C LEU A 36 -3.29 20.05 29.82
N ASN A 37 -4.28 19.36 29.28
CA ASN A 37 -4.84 18.17 29.91
C ASN A 37 -3.94 17.00 29.58
N ILE A 38 -3.68 16.15 30.57
CA ILE A 38 -2.82 14.98 30.40
C ILE A 38 -3.59 13.75 30.85
N SER A 39 -3.55 12.70 30.03
CA SER A 39 -4.05 11.40 30.42
C SER A 39 -3.05 10.31 30.06
N ILE A 40 -2.92 9.31 30.91
CA ILE A 40 -2.08 8.13 30.68
C ILE A 40 -2.98 6.92 30.58
N MET A 41 -2.84 6.16 29.49
CA MET A 41 -3.54 4.91 29.26
C MET A 41 -2.53 3.77 29.11
N GLU A 42 -2.80 2.68 29.78
CA GLU A 42 -2.02 1.44 29.64
C GLU A 42 -2.67 0.56 28.56
N GLN A 43 -1.88 0.18 27.57
CA GLN A 43 -2.28 -0.73 26.50
C GLN A 43 -1.29 -1.90 26.40
N GLY A 44 -1.48 -2.91 27.24
CA GLY A 44 -0.57 -4.05 27.33
C GLY A 44 0.79 -3.66 27.89
N ASP A 45 1.84 -3.71 27.06
CA ASP A 45 3.21 -3.35 27.45
C ASP A 45 3.60 -1.91 27.10
N VAL A 46 2.66 -1.13 26.58
CA VAL A 46 2.87 0.25 26.15
C VAL A 46 1.98 1.20 26.95
N PHE A 47 2.54 2.32 27.35
CA PHE A 47 1.82 3.45 27.94
C PHE A 47 1.66 4.54 26.91
N GLU A 48 0.42 5.01 26.73
CA GLU A 48 0.08 6.15 25.89
C GLU A 48 -0.10 7.37 26.80
N HIS A 49 0.79 8.34 26.64
CA HIS A 49 0.78 9.64 27.34
C HIS A 49 0.14 10.67 26.41
N TYR A 50 -1.01 11.17 26.78
CA TYR A 50 -1.87 11.99 25.95
C TYR A 50 -1.91 13.41 26.47
N PHE A 51 -1.32 14.35 25.74
CA PHE A 51 -1.32 15.79 26.05
C PHE A 51 -2.28 16.48 25.09
N TRP A 52 -3.28 17.20 25.60
CA TRP A 52 -4.30 17.78 24.74
C TRP A 52 -4.94 19.04 25.35
N THR A 53 -5.57 19.84 24.50
CA THR A 53 -6.42 20.96 24.89
C THR A 53 -7.49 21.22 23.84
N GLU A 54 -8.56 21.90 24.26
CA GLU A 54 -9.57 22.41 23.35
C GLU A 54 -9.58 23.95 23.40
N LEU A 55 -9.75 24.57 22.24
CA LEU A 55 -9.91 26.02 22.15
C LEU A 55 -10.92 26.40 21.06
N THR A 56 -11.41 27.63 21.13
CA THR A 56 -12.24 28.20 20.06
C THR A 56 -11.35 29.00 19.11
N CYS A 57 -11.40 28.72 17.83
CA CYS A 57 -10.65 29.47 16.82
C CYS A 57 -11.12 30.92 16.76
N LYS A 58 -10.18 31.86 16.95
CA LYS A 58 -10.48 33.31 16.89
C LYS A 58 -10.83 33.79 15.49
N GLY A 59 -10.48 33.06 14.44
CA GLY A 59 -10.76 33.42 13.04
C GLY A 59 -12.14 32.95 12.58
N CYS A 60 -12.45 31.66 12.72
CA CYS A 60 -13.70 31.08 12.22
C CYS A 60 -14.73 30.72 13.28
N GLY A 61 -14.41 30.83 14.57
CA GLY A 61 -15.28 30.45 15.68
C GLY A 61 -15.44 28.94 15.89
N GLY A 62 -14.76 28.12 15.11
CA GLY A 62 -14.79 26.65 15.23
C GLY A 62 -14.10 26.15 16.49
N ARG A 63 -14.55 25.02 17.03
CA ARG A 63 -13.81 24.30 18.08
C ARG A 63 -12.61 23.62 17.46
N LEU A 64 -11.45 23.74 18.10
CA LEU A 64 -10.22 23.08 17.71
C LEU A 64 -9.80 22.15 18.85
N PHE A 65 -9.56 20.89 18.51
CA PHE A 65 -9.00 19.92 19.42
C PHE A 65 -7.53 19.68 19.05
N VAL A 66 -6.62 20.04 19.95
CA VAL A 66 -5.17 19.99 19.72
C VAL A 66 -4.56 18.96 20.64
N ARG A 67 -3.80 18.01 20.09
CA ARG A 67 -3.27 16.88 20.86
C ARG A 67 -1.88 16.43 20.41
N THR A 68 -1.14 15.90 21.35
CA THR A 68 0.10 15.15 21.12
C THR A 68 0.08 13.89 21.95
N LYS A 69 0.46 12.79 21.38
CA LYS A 69 0.62 11.49 22.04
C LYS A 69 2.08 11.12 22.12
N VAL A 70 2.48 10.60 23.26
CA VAL A 70 3.81 10.02 23.47
C VAL A 70 3.62 8.60 23.96
N TYR A 71 4.37 7.67 23.40
CA TYR A 71 4.31 6.26 23.76
C TYR A 71 5.57 5.86 24.50
N SER A 72 5.42 5.14 25.61
CA SER A 72 6.54 4.58 26.37
C SER A 72 6.35 3.09 26.65
N ASN A 73 7.46 2.41 26.94
CA ASN A 73 7.42 1.05 27.48
C ASN A 73 7.10 1.05 28.99
N LYS A 74 6.99 -0.11 29.63
CA LYS A 74 6.75 -0.28 31.08
C LYS A 74 7.79 0.41 31.98
N ASN A 75 9.00 0.64 31.46
CA ASN A 75 10.05 1.34 32.20
C ASN A 75 9.96 2.86 32.01
N GLY A 76 8.99 3.33 31.24
CA GLY A 76 8.81 4.74 30.88
C GLY A 76 9.82 5.24 29.83
N ASP A 77 10.49 4.35 29.09
CA ASP A 77 11.38 4.77 28.01
C ASP A 77 10.56 5.09 26.77
N PHE A 78 10.93 6.16 26.09
CA PHE A 78 10.27 6.66 24.90
C PHE A 78 10.26 5.61 23.79
N ILE A 79 9.12 5.46 23.12
CA ILE A 79 8.97 4.60 21.94
C ILE A 79 8.75 5.48 20.70
N ARG A 80 7.72 6.33 20.72
CA ARG A 80 7.35 7.22 19.61
C ARG A 80 6.47 8.36 20.08
N GLU A 81 6.25 9.32 19.21
CA GLU A 81 5.27 10.40 19.39
C GLU A 81 4.37 10.53 18.15
N ASP A 82 3.21 11.15 18.34
CA ASP A 82 2.21 11.39 17.32
C ASP A 82 1.59 12.77 17.57
N HIS A 83 1.64 13.64 16.55
CA HIS A 83 1.14 15.01 16.58
C HIS A 83 -0.05 15.23 15.65
N GLU A 84 -0.67 14.17 15.13
CA GLU A 84 -1.78 14.29 14.20
C GLU A 84 -3.03 14.85 14.87
N CYS A 85 -3.57 15.91 14.30
CA CYS A 85 -4.82 16.54 14.70
C CYS A 85 -5.69 16.80 13.48
N ASP A 86 -6.99 16.55 13.61
CA ASP A 86 -7.93 16.74 12.50
C ASP A 86 -8.29 18.22 12.27
N ASP A 87 -8.07 19.08 13.27
CA ASP A 87 -8.54 20.47 13.27
C ASP A 87 -7.44 21.52 13.07
N VAL A 88 -6.17 21.13 13.26
CA VAL A 88 -5.02 22.05 13.22
C VAL A 88 -3.79 21.43 12.58
N ASP A 89 -2.97 22.28 11.95
CA ASP A 89 -1.61 21.98 11.54
C ASP A 89 -0.60 22.56 12.55
N TYR A 90 0.44 21.78 12.86
CA TYR A 90 1.51 22.26 13.73
C TYR A 90 2.51 23.09 12.91
N ILE A 91 2.58 24.40 13.19
CA ILE A 91 3.63 25.28 12.67
C ILE A 91 4.93 25.03 13.41
N GLN A 92 4.82 24.87 14.74
CA GLN A 92 5.92 24.48 15.59
C GLN A 92 5.45 23.29 16.42
N PRO A 93 5.96 22.08 16.10
CA PRO A 93 5.58 20.87 16.81
C PRO A 93 6.01 20.93 18.28
N PRO A 94 5.33 20.21 19.16
CA PRO A 94 5.70 20.09 20.56
C PRO A 94 7.14 19.61 20.74
N VAL A 95 7.85 20.19 21.69
CA VAL A 95 9.17 19.71 22.12
C VAL A 95 9.00 18.94 23.42
N ILE A 96 9.20 17.62 23.34
CA ILE A 96 9.01 16.68 24.43
C ILE A 96 10.35 16.35 25.09
N ARG A 97 10.39 16.29 26.42
CA ARG A 97 11.54 15.87 27.20
C ARG A 97 11.19 14.73 28.14
N ASP A 98 12.15 13.87 28.42
CA ASP A 98 12.05 12.90 29.51
C ASP A 98 12.17 13.65 30.83
N ALA A 99 11.08 13.76 31.57
CA ALA A 99 11.02 14.48 32.85
C ALA A 99 11.92 13.85 33.93
N ARG A 100 12.30 12.58 33.77
CA ARG A 100 13.18 11.85 34.70
C ARG A 100 14.66 12.12 34.47
N ARG A 101 15.01 12.69 33.28
CA ARG A 101 16.40 12.95 32.88
C ARG A 101 16.59 14.46 32.63
N GLN A 102 17.41 15.12 33.41
CA GLN A 102 17.63 16.58 33.32
C GLN A 102 18.26 17.09 32.01
N SER A 103 18.43 16.29 30.94
CA SER A 103 19.23 16.72 29.79
C SER A 103 18.94 16.13 28.41
N CYS A 104 17.78 15.58 28.09
CA CYS A 104 17.51 15.10 26.71
C CYS A 104 16.21 15.67 26.14
N SER A 105 16.29 16.53 25.12
CA SER A 105 15.15 16.87 24.28
C SER A 105 14.78 15.68 23.40
N LEU A 106 13.51 15.29 23.37
CA LEU A 106 13.02 14.13 22.63
C LEU A 106 12.59 14.44 21.21
N THR A 107 12.38 15.72 20.88
CA THR A 107 12.14 16.11 19.48
C THR A 107 12.58 17.52 19.18
N ASN A 108 12.82 17.71 17.91
CA ASN A 108 12.96 19.00 17.29
C ASN A 108 12.48 18.87 15.83
N GLY A 109 11.20 18.91 15.64
CA GLY A 109 10.36 18.97 14.43
C GLY A 109 11.01 18.97 13.05
N SER A 110 12.07 18.27 12.80
CA SER A 110 12.69 17.97 11.49
C SER A 110 14.13 17.46 11.60
N LYS A 111 14.66 17.31 12.82
CA LYS A 111 16.00 16.69 13.00
C LYS A 111 15.86 15.43 13.86
N ARG A 112 16.15 14.33 13.24
CA ARG A 112 16.33 13.03 13.85
C ARG A 112 17.33 13.09 14.98
N ILE A 113 16.90 12.74 16.19
CA ILE A 113 17.81 12.47 17.30
C ILE A 113 18.04 10.96 17.34
N THR A 114 19.23 10.57 16.95
CA THR A 114 19.69 9.20 17.15
C THR A 114 19.95 9.02 18.63
N TYR A 115 19.14 8.21 19.32
CA TYR A 115 19.43 7.82 20.69
C TYR A 115 20.75 7.08 20.74
N GLY A 116 21.74 7.65 21.41
CA GLY A 116 22.88 6.89 21.86
C GLY A 116 22.40 5.88 22.92
N ILE A 117 22.07 4.69 22.50
CA ILE A 117 22.01 3.54 23.39
C ILE A 117 23.39 3.47 24.02
N ASN A 118 23.46 3.54 25.35
CA ASN A 118 24.66 3.19 26.08
C ASN A 118 25.05 1.76 25.66
N ARG A 119 25.95 1.69 24.69
CA ARG A 119 26.59 0.45 24.32
C ARG A 119 27.48 0.06 25.47
N GLU A 120 26.97 -0.77 26.37
CA GLU A 120 27.85 -1.72 26.99
C GLU A 120 28.52 -2.49 25.85
N ARG A 121 29.85 -2.45 25.84
CA ARG A 121 30.69 -3.16 24.86
C ARG A 121 30.42 -4.66 24.95
N PHE A 122 29.40 -5.11 24.22
CA PHE A 122 29.37 -6.49 23.77
C PHE A 122 30.29 -6.58 22.53
N THR A 123 31.44 -7.19 22.72
CA THR A 123 32.24 -7.77 21.63
C THR A 123 31.45 -8.95 21.06
N GLY A 124 30.52 -8.66 20.18
CA GLY A 124 29.69 -9.61 19.44
C GLY A 124 29.44 -9.03 18.05
N GLY A 125 29.60 -9.83 17.01
CA GLY A 125 29.55 -9.45 15.61
C GLY A 125 28.35 -8.55 15.28
N ARG A 126 28.52 -7.64 14.33
CA ARG A 126 27.45 -6.78 13.80
C ARG A 126 26.26 -7.67 13.47
N ARG A 127 25.15 -7.50 14.18
CA ARG A 127 23.88 -8.16 13.84
C ARG A 127 23.50 -7.65 12.46
N MET A 128 23.34 -8.55 11.50
CA MET A 128 22.94 -8.18 10.15
C MET A 128 21.48 -7.73 10.16
N ASP A 129 21.15 -6.73 9.37
CA ASP A 129 19.77 -6.31 9.16
C ASP A 129 18.96 -7.39 8.42
N ASN A 130 17.68 -7.39 8.59
CA ASN A 130 16.74 -8.21 7.81
C ASN A 130 16.32 -7.46 6.54
N LEU A 131 15.92 -8.21 5.52
CA LEU A 131 15.16 -7.68 4.40
C LEU A 131 13.66 -7.82 4.70
N TRP A 132 12.93 -6.71 4.56
CA TRP A 132 11.49 -6.65 4.80
C TRP A 132 10.77 -6.25 3.53
N LEU A 133 9.99 -7.17 2.97
CA LEU A 133 9.15 -6.90 1.81
C LEU A 133 7.72 -6.59 2.29
N LEU A 134 7.28 -5.35 2.09
CA LEU A 134 5.90 -4.94 2.33
C LEU A 134 5.10 -5.09 1.04
N THR A 135 3.91 -5.68 1.12
CA THR A 135 3.01 -5.86 -0.01
C THR A 135 1.55 -5.89 0.42
N GLU A 136 0.66 -5.40 -0.44
CA GLU A 136 -0.80 -5.57 -0.26
C GLU A 136 -1.34 -6.83 -0.96
N GLU A 137 -0.48 -7.55 -1.66
CA GLU A 137 -0.82 -8.76 -2.38
C GLU A 137 -0.43 -10.02 -1.61
N ARG A 138 -0.96 -11.16 -2.06
CA ARG A 138 -0.47 -12.44 -1.60
C ARG A 138 1.00 -12.63 -2.02
N PRO A 139 1.91 -12.87 -1.09
CA PRO A 139 3.30 -13.11 -1.43
C PRO A 139 3.45 -14.43 -2.20
N LYS A 140 4.12 -14.36 -3.37
CA LYS A 140 4.42 -15.50 -4.23
C LYS A 140 5.92 -15.80 -4.20
N PRO A 141 6.36 -17.05 -3.99
CA PRO A 141 7.79 -17.41 -3.94
C PRO A 141 8.59 -16.94 -5.16
N SER A 142 8.04 -17.06 -6.36
CA SER A 142 8.69 -16.62 -7.61
C SER A 142 8.92 -15.11 -7.66
N VAL A 143 7.94 -14.32 -7.25
CA VAL A 143 8.03 -12.84 -7.22
C VAL A 143 9.03 -12.40 -6.15
N VAL A 144 8.99 -13.03 -4.98
CA VAL A 144 9.97 -12.75 -3.90
C VAL A 144 11.38 -13.05 -4.36
N ASN A 145 11.62 -14.19 -5.00
CA ASN A 145 12.93 -14.53 -5.57
C ASN A 145 13.40 -13.48 -6.59
N GLN A 146 12.52 -13.04 -7.47
CA GLN A 146 12.83 -12.03 -8.48
C GLN A 146 13.18 -10.69 -7.85
N ILE A 147 12.44 -10.23 -6.84
CA ILE A 147 12.71 -8.98 -6.13
C ILE A 147 14.06 -9.05 -5.39
N VAL A 148 14.35 -10.17 -4.73
CA VAL A 148 15.61 -10.37 -4.02
C VAL A 148 16.80 -10.46 -5.01
N ASP A 149 16.62 -11.08 -6.17
CA ASP A 149 17.64 -11.10 -7.23
C ASP A 149 17.90 -9.68 -7.77
N MET A 150 16.87 -8.86 -7.99
CA MET A 150 17.00 -7.46 -8.36
C MET A 150 17.77 -6.66 -7.29
N TYR A 151 17.43 -6.88 -6.01
CA TYR A 151 18.16 -6.28 -4.89
C TYR A 151 19.64 -6.66 -4.92
N CYS A 152 19.97 -7.94 -5.03
CA CYS A 152 21.36 -8.40 -5.03
C CYS A 152 22.17 -7.83 -6.20
N LYS A 153 21.57 -7.70 -7.38
CA LYS A 153 22.21 -7.08 -8.55
C LYS A 153 22.51 -5.59 -8.35
N ASP A 154 21.60 -4.87 -7.72
CA ASP A 154 21.72 -3.41 -7.55
C ASP A 154 22.64 -3.00 -6.38
N PHE A 155 22.76 -3.86 -5.38
CA PHE A 155 23.51 -3.58 -4.16
C PHE A 155 24.78 -4.45 -4.01
N ASP A 156 25.19 -5.12 -5.09
CA ASP A 156 26.37 -6.01 -5.14
C ASP A 156 26.37 -7.05 -4.01
N ASP A 157 25.18 -7.60 -3.73
CA ASP A 157 24.98 -8.64 -2.73
C ASP A 157 24.84 -10.01 -3.41
N ARG A 158 24.86 -11.10 -2.63
CA ARG A 158 24.81 -12.47 -3.15
C ARG A 158 23.56 -13.19 -2.65
N ILE A 159 22.82 -13.74 -3.61
CA ILE A 159 21.69 -14.61 -3.36
C ILE A 159 22.14 -16.07 -3.35
N THR A 160 21.58 -16.85 -2.45
CA THR A 160 21.73 -18.31 -2.42
C THR A 160 20.34 -18.94 -2.26
N VAL A 161 20.00 -19.81 -3.20
CA VAL A 161 18.80 -20.64 -3.12
C VAL A 161 19.23 -22.02 -2.62
N HIS A 162 18.83 -22.37 -1.38
CA HIS A 162 19.23 -23.64 -0.76
C HIS A 162 18.26 -24.77 -1.09
N ASN A 163 16.97 -24.47 -1.16
CA ASN A 163 15.89 -25.43 -1.39
C ASN A 163 14.75 -24.74 -2.14
N GLU A 164 13.63 -25.42 -2.28
CA GLU A 164 12.39 -24.81 -2.71
C GLU A 164 12.05 -23.60 -1.83
N ILE A 165 11.77 -22.46 -2.45
CA ILE A 165 11.41 -21.23 -1.75
C ILE A 165 9.98 -21.39 -1.23
N LYS A 166 9.82 -21.25 0.08
CA LYS A 166 8.52 -21.32 0.75
C LYS A 166 8.27 -20.06 1.58
N ILE A 167 7.00 -19.69 1.68
CA ILE A 167 6.57 -18.55 2.49
C ILE A 167 5.77 -19.08 3.67
N LYS A 168 6.31 -18.91 4.88
CA LYS A 168 5.76 -19.44 6.11
C LYS A 168 5.13 -18.33 6.95
N PRO A 169 3.82 -18.37 7.23
CA PRO A 169 3.21 -17.46 8.18
C PRO A 169 3.82 -17.64 9.59
N ILE A 170 4.09 -16.53 10.27
CA ILE A 170 4.55 -16.59 11.66
C ILE A 170 3.34 -16.62 12.58
N ILE A 171 3.03 -17.83 13.06
CA ILE A 171 1.94 -18.09 14.00
C ILE A 171 2.56 -18.63 15.30
N VAL A 172 2.27 -17.98 16.41
CA VAL A 172 2.77 -18.37 17.76
C VAL A 172 1.57 -18.53 18.67
N ASP A 173 1.40 -19.71 19.24
CA ASP A 173 0.30 -20.04 20.15
C ASP A 173 -1.10 -19.69 19.59
N GLY A 174 -1.30 -19.95 18.31
CA GLY A 174 -2.55 -19.65 17.60
C GLY A 174 -2.77 -18.18 17.27
N ILE A 175 -1.73 -17.35 17.41
CA ILE A 175 -1.76 -15.91 17.10
C ILE A 175 -0.86 -15.63 15.91
N PHE A 176 -1.43 -15.18 14.81
CA PHE A 176 -0.71 -14.70 13.63
C PHE A 176 -0.08 -13.34 13.91
N LYS A 177 1.19 -13.17 13.57
CA LYS A 177 1.94 -11.93 13.78
C LYS A 177 1.88 -10.95 12.61
N PHE A 178 1.02 -11.18 11.62
CA PHE A 178 0.90 -10.42 10.36
C PHE A 178 2.21 -10.33 9.57
N VAL A 179 3.08 -11.33 9.75
CA VAL A 179 4.40 -11.44 9.14
C VAL A 179 4.60 -12.86 8.63
N TYR A 180 5.31 -12.98 7.52
CA TYR A 180 5.70 -14.24 6.91
C TYR A 180 7.23 -14.30 6.85
N LYS A 181 7.82 -15.46 7.04
CA LYS A 181 9.25 -15.72 6.82
C LYS A 181 9.44 -16.40 5.46
N VAL A 182 10.46 -15.98 4.72
CA VAL A 182 10.88 -16.67 3.51
C VAL A 182 11.87 -17.75 3.88
N GLU A 183 11.59 -18.99 3.52
CA GLU A 183 12.47 -20.15 3.71
C GLU A 183 13.06 -20.59 2.35
N GLY A 184 14.24 -21.19 2.37
CA GLY A 184 14.92 -21.66 1.15
C GLY A 184 15.69 -20.60 0.38
N LEU A 185 15.63 -19.33 0.77
CA LEU A 185 16.31 -18.20 0.14
C LEU A 185 17.15 -17.44 1.17
N ALA A 186 18.40 -17.16 0.86
CA ALA A 186 19.28 -16.37 1.72
C ALA A 186 20.03 -15.31 0.91
N VAL A 187 20.36 -14.21 1.58
CA VAL A 187 21.15 -13.09 1.04
C VAL A 187 22.34 -12.86 1.97
N ALA A 188 23.54 -12.78 1.40
CA ALA A 188 24.77 -12.69 2.20
C ALA A 188 24.82 -11.46 3.11
N GLY A 189 24.26 -10.34 2.70
CA GLY A 189 24.22 -9.09 3.46
C GLY A 189 22.97 -8.90 4.33
N ALA A 190 22.14 -9.93 4.53
CA ALA A 190 20.96 -9.89 5.38
C ALA A 190 20.85 -11.13 6.29
N ALA A 191 20.27 -10.96 7.48
CA ALA A 191 20.08 -12.07 8.41
C ALA A 191 18.97 -13.01 7.95
N ASP A 192 17.79 -12.44 7.71
CA ASP A 192 16.59 -13.14 7.26
C ASP A 192 15.81 -12.29 6.25
N ILE A 193 14.87 -12.92 5.54
CA ILE A 193 13.94 -12.25 4.64
C ILE A 193 12.53 -12.45 5.17
N PHE A 194 11.85 -11.34 5.42
CA PHE A 194 10.47 -11.33 5.91
C PHE A 194 9.55 -10.59 4.96
N ILE A 195 8.28 -10.95 5.02
CA ILE A 195 7.21 -10.27 4.28
C ILE A 195 6.17 -9.80 5.29
N LYS A 196 5.75 -8.54 5.16
CA LYS A 196 4.64 -7.97 5.91
C LYS A 196 3.54 -7.61 4.93
N THR A 197 2.36 -8.22 5.08
CA THR A 197 1.18 -7.80 4.33
C THR A 197 0.61 -6.54 4.95
N VAL A 198 0.33 -5.55 4.10
CA VAL A 198 -0.20 -4.25 4.49
C VAL A 198 -1.39 -3.91 3.62
N SER A 199 -2.29 -3.08 4.09
CA SER A 199 -3.35 -2.53 3.24
C SER A 199 -2.94 -1.13 2.82
N GLY A 200 -2.54 -0.98 1.57
CA GLY A 200 -2.16 0.30 1.00
C GLY A 200 -3.36 1.17 0.65
N SER A 201 -3.10 2.45 0.50
CA SER A 201 -4.01 3.35 -0.19
C SER A 201 -3.90 3.11 -1.70
N SER A 202 -4.81 3.69 -2.49
CA SER A 202 -4.77 3.61 -3.96
C SER A 202 -3.48 4.14 -4.64
N SER A 203 -2.55 4.70 -3.86
CA SER A 203 -1.22 5.14 -4.31
C SER A 203 -0.10 4.18 -3.89
N PHE A 204 -0.41 3.12 -3.14
CA PHE A 204 0.58 2.13 -2.72
C PHE A 204 1.17 1.42 -3.95
N LEU A 205 2.51 1.27 -3.96
CA LEU A 205 3.18 0.39 -4.91
C LEU A 205 3.06 -1.06 -4.44
N ASP A 206 3.04 -2.00 -5.36
CA ASP A 206 2.76 -3.39 -5.04
C ASP A 206 3.77 -3.98 -4.05
N PHE A 207 5.03 -3.49 -4.09
CA PHE A 207 6.07 -3.94 -3.16
C PHE A 207 6.99 -2.80 -2.73
N LEU A 208 7.35 -2.79 -1.44
CA LEU A 208 8.37 -1.92 -0.85
C LEU A 208 9.40 -2.78 -0.11
N LEU A 209 10.68 -2.63 -0.43
CA LEU A 209 11.76 -3.38 0.22
C LEU A 209 12.56 -2.49 1.15
N PHE A 210 12.57 -2.85 2.44
CA PHE A 210 13.35 -2.20 3.49
C PHE A 210 14.51 -3.10 3.94
N LYS A 211 15.59 -2.47 4.41
CA LYS A 211 16.71 -3.16 5.06
C LYS A 211 16.88 -2.59 6.47
N GLN A 212 16.42 -3.34 7.48
CA GLN A 212 16.49 -2.94 8.89
C GLN A 212 16.26 -4.13 9.83
N GLU A 213 16.57 -3.98 11.10
CA GLU A 213 16.46 -5.06 12.08
C GLU A 213 15.00 -5.50 12.30
N ASN A 214 14.10 -4.57 12.57
CA ASN A 214 12.71 -4.84 12.93
C ASN A 214 11.76 -4.59 11.77
N ALA A 215 10.53 -5.11 11.85
CA ALA A 215 9.49 -4.88 10.87
C ALA A 215 9.23 -3.36 10.68
N PRO A 216 9.12 -2.86 9.44
CA PRO A 216 8.80 -1.46 9.19
C PRO A 216 7.44 -1.07 9.80
N THR A 217 7.41 0.10 10.43
CA THR A 217 6.22 0.75 11.02
C THR A 217 6.19 2.22 10.62
N GLU A 218 5.11 2.92 10.95
CA GLU A 218 5.09 4.39 10.92
C GLU A 218 6.25 4.93 11.73
N GLY A 219 7.11 5.69 11.37
CA GLY A 219 8.32 6.14 12.08
C GLY A 219 9.56 5.28 11.86
N SER A 220 9.49 4.24 11.01
CA SER A 220 10.71 3.62 10.47
C SER A 220 11.51 4.66 9.72
N ASN A 221 12.84 4.49 9.75
CA ASN A 221 13.74 5.35 8.99
C ASN A 221 13.45 5.23 7.49
N GLU A 222 13.06 6.34 6.85
CA GLU A 222 12.81 6.42 5.42
C GLU A 222 14.04 6.02 4.58
N ASP A 223 15.27 6.27 5.07
CA ASP A 223 16.50 5.85 4.43
C ASP A 223 16.66 4.32 4.37
N ASN A 224 15.88 3.57 5.14
CA ASN A 224 15.87 2.11 5.14
C ASN A 224 15.00 1.51 4.02
N LEU A 225 14.14 2.33 3.38
CA LEU A 225 13.47 1.93 2.14
C LEU A 225 14.47 2.00 0.99
N ILE A 226 14.74 0.86 0.37
CA ILE A 226 15.78 0.73 -0.65
C ILE A 226 15.23 0.50 -2.05
N MET A 227 14.08 -0.15 -2.17
CA MET A 227 13.42 -0.40 -3.45
C MET A 227 11.91 -0.21 -3.34
N ALA A 228 11.32 0.32 -4.40
CA ALA A 228 9.89 0.47 -4.56
C ALA A 228 9.48 -0.05 -5.94
N ILE A 229 8.53 -0.99 -5.98
CA ILE A 229 8.24 -1.80 -7.15
C ILE A 229 6.75 -1.80 -7.42
N GLU A 230 6.37 -1.53 -8.65
CA GLU A 230 5.03 -1.73 -9.17
C GLU A 230 5.03 -2.89 -10.14
N GLU A 231 4.13 -3.85 -9.94
CA GLU A 231 4.00 -5.04 -10.78
C GLU A 231 2.83 -4.89 -11.77
N THR A 232 3.00 -5.37 -12.98
CA THR A 232 1.92 -5.60 -13.92
C THR A 232 1.90 -7.06 -14.36
N LYS A 233 0.72 -7.67 -14.24
CA LYS A 233 0.48 -9.09 -14.56
C LYS A 233 -0.06 -9.30 -15.98
N THR A 234 -0.28 -8.18 -16.71
CA THR A 234 -0.87 -8.21 -18.04
C THR A 234 0.05 -7.55 -19.04
N SER A 235 0.05 -8.09 -20.27
CA SER A 235 0.69 -7.43 -21.40
C SER A 235 0.05 -6.06 -21.69
N ASP A 236 0.80 -5.13 -22.28
CA ASP A 236 0.31 -3.81 -22.71
C ASP A 236 -0.89 -3.90 -23.67
N ASP A 237 -1.05 -5.02 -24.38
CA ASP A 237 -2.16 -5.25 -25.31
C ASP A 237 -3.49 -5.52 -24.59
N GLU A 238 -3.47 -6.00 -23.37
CA GLU A 238 -4.66 -6.33 -22.59
C GLU A 238 -5.08 -5.23 -21.61
N SER A 239 -4.12 -4.47 -21.06
CA SER A 239 -4.40 -3.30 -20.26
C SER A 239 -4.66 -2.11 -21.18
N ARG A 240 -5.90 -1.85 -21.55
CA ARG A 240 -6.40 -0.68 -22.30
C ARG A 240 -5.42 0.50 -22.35
N ASN A 241 -4.21 0.38 -22.87
CA ASN A 241 -3.16 1.38 -23.10
C ASN A 241 -2.95 2.48 -22.02
N THR A 242 -3.75 2.47 -20.96
CA THR A 242 -3.78 3.49 -19.91
C THR A 242 -3.23 2.99 -18.58
N GLY A 243 -3.06 1.67 -18.42
CA GLY A 243 -2.55 1.07 -17.19
C GLY A 243 -1.17 1.60 -16.78
N VAL A 244 -0.29 1.85 -17.75
CA VAL A 244 1.04 2.43 -17.50
C VAL A 244 0.96 3.80 -16.79
N TYR A 245 -0.05 4.61 -17.08
CA TYR A 245 -0.21 5.92 -16.44
C TYR A 245 -0.77 5.84 -15.04
N GLN A 246 -1.75 4.96 -14.80
CA GLN A 246 -2.29 4.74 -13.46
C GLN A 246 -1.22 4.24 -12.51
N ARG A 247 -0.44 3.25 -12.96
CA ARG A 247 0.68 2.67 -12.20
C ARG A 247 1.83 3.65 -12.07
N GLY A 248 2.26 4.23 -13.18
CA GLY A 248 3.39 5.16 -13.22
C GLY A 248 3.21 6.42 -12.38
N SER A 249 1.97 6.89 -12.17
CA SER A 249 1.72 8.03 -11.29
C SER A 249 2.08 7.75 -9.83
N LYS A 250 2.08 6.48 -9.39
CA LYS A 250 2.51 6.08 -8.06
C LYS A 250 3.99 6.41 -7.81
N PHE A 251 4.84 6.28 -8.85
CA PHE A 251 6.25 6.68 -8.77
C PHE A 251 6.43 8.19 -8.60
N VAL A 252 5.60 8.99 -9.26
CA VAL A 252 5.60 10.46 -9.08
C VAL A 252 5.27 10.81 -7.63
N TYR A 253 4.43 10.03 -7.02
CA TYR A 253 3.97 10.21 -5.65
C TYR A 253 5.04 9.95 -4.61
N ILE A 254 5.84 8.90 -4.79
CA ILE A 254 6.85 8.46 -3.83
C ILE A 254 8.13 9.29 -3.89
N THR A 255 8.47 9.84 -5.05
CA THR A 255 9.74 10.54 -5.29
C THR A 255 10.05 11.67 -4.29
N PRO A 256 9.07 12.49 -3.85
CA PRO A 256 9.34 13.54 -2.87
C PRO A 256 9.70 13.04 -1.47
N TYR A 257 9.28 11.82 -1.14
CA TYR A 257 9.52 11.21 0.19
C TYR A 257 10.87 10.51 0.28
N TYR A 258 11.32 9.91 -0.85
CA TYR A 258 12.45 9.00 -0.85
C TYR A 258 13.41 9.34 -1.99
N GLN A 259 14.47 10.06 -1.68
CA GLN A 259 15.44 10.53 -2.69
C GLN A 259 16.35 9.43 -3.23
N ASN A 260 16.62 8.38 -2.44
CA ASN A 260 17.60 7.34 -2.77
C ASN A 260 16.99 5.97 -3.07
N VAL A 261 15.67 5.90 -3.23
CA VAL A 261 14.97 4.66 -3.51
C VAL A 261 15.16 4.26 -4.97
N LYS A 262 15.46 2.99 -5.21
CA LYS A 262 15.44 2.40 -6.55
C LYS A 262 14.00 2.11 -6.96
N LEU A 263 13.61 2.59 -8.13
CA LEU A 263 12.24 2.47 -8.65
C LEU A 263 12.18 1.43 -9.77
N TYR A 264 11.25 0.49 -9.67
CA TYR A 264 11.09 -0.59 -10.65
C TYR A 264 9.64 -0.74 -11.11
N MET A 265 9.49 -0.89 -12.42
CA MET A 265 8.26 -1.39 -13.04
C MET A 265 8.51 -2.83 -13.49
N LEU A 266 7.87 -3.79 -12.83
CA LEU A 266 8.02 -5.21 -13.06
C LEU A 266 6.89 -5.71 -13.96
N TYR A 267 7.25 -6.18 -15.16
CA TYR A 267 6.32 -6.87 -16.05
C TYR A 267 6.45 -8.37 -15.80
N ASN A 268 5.45 -8.94 -15.17
CA ASN A 268 5.40 -10.35 -14.80
C ASN A 268 4.17 -10.99 -15.44
N GLU A 269 4.28 -11.34 -16.72
CA GLU A 269 3.20 -11.95 -17.47
C GLU A 269 2.98 -13.39 -17.01
N GLU A 270 1.82 -13.66 -16.39
CA GLU A 270 1.42 -15.01 -15.99
C GLU A 270 0.86 -15.84 -17.18
N LEU A 271 0.49 -15.19 -18.28
CA LEU A 271 0.03 -15.83 -19.49
C LEU A 271 1.18 -16.05 -20.47
N GLU A 272 1.10 -17.12 -21.27
CA GLU A 272 2.04 -17.37 -22.36
C GLU A 272 2.17 -16.13 -23.26
N ALA A 273 3.40 -15.73 -23.52
CA ALA A 273 3.70 -14.61 -24.38
C ALA A 273 3.04 -14.78 -25.75
N ARG A 274 2.20 -13.82 -26.12
CA ARG A 274 1.69 -13.73 -27.50
C ARG A 274 2.81 -13.19 -28.39
N GLU A 275 2.71 -13.48 -29.71
CA GLU A 275 3.66 -12.92 -30.68
C GLU A 275 3.90 -11.43 -30.48
N GLU A 276 5.17 -11.01 -30.54
CA GLU A 276 5.59 -9.62 -30.40
C GLU A 276 4.85 -8.70 -31.37
N LYS A 277 3.88 -7.97 -30.88
CA LYS A 277 3.24 -6.88 -31.61
C LYS A 277 3.94 -5.56 -31.31
N LYS A 278 4.00 -4.70 -32.33
CA LYS A 278 4.46 -3.32 -32.12
C LYS A 278 3.63 -2.67 -31.00
N PRO A 279 4.25 -2.16 -29.92
CA PRO A 279 3.51 -1.52 -28.83
C PRO A 279 2.80 -0.26 -29.34
N SER A 280 1.68 0.10 -28.69
CA SER A 280 0.95 1.32 -29.02
C SER A 280 1.76 2.56 -28.70
N ASP A 281 1.51 3.67 -29.41
CA ASP A 281 2.15 4.96 -29.11
C ASP A 281 1.94 5.38 -27.64
N THR A 282 0.80 5.04 -27.06
CA THR A 282 0.47 5.32 -25.65
C THR A 282 1.36 4.55 -24.69
N SER A 283 1.58 3.25 -24.95
CA SER A 283 2.50 2.42 -24.17
C SER A 283 3.95 2.91 -24.31
N VAL A 284 4.39 3.23 -25.54
CA VAL A 284 5.75 3.76 -25.77
C VAL A 284 5.94 5.08 -25.04
N PHE A 285 4.98 5.99 -25.15
CA PHE A 285 5.08 7.31 -24.50
C PHE A 285 5.15 7.19 -22.97
N GLY A 286 4.25 6.41 -22.37
CA GLY A 286 4.23 6.20 -20.92
C GLY A 286 5.49 5.53 -20.40
N THR A 287 5.97 4.49 -21.08
CA THR A 287 7.21 3.79 -20.72
C THR A 287 8.45 4.69 -20.88
N ASN A 288 8.51 5.50 -21.94
CA ASN A 288 9.60 6.47 -22.13
C ASN A 288 9.62 7.52 -21.01
N ILE A 289 8.45 7.94 -20.50
CA ILE A 289 8.36 8.82 -19.34
C ILE A 289 8.92 8.11 -18.11
N LEU A 290 8.52 6.86 -17.83
CA LEU A 290 9.05 6.08 -16.70
C LEU A 290 10.58 6.00 -16.74
N LEU A 291 11.14 5.66 -17.90
CA LEU A 291 12.59 5.63 -18.10
C LEU A 291 13.24 7.01 -17.85
N THR A 292 12.59 8.10 -18.29
CA THR A 292 13.07 9.47 -18.04
C THR A 292 13.04 9.83 -16.56
N LEU A 293 12.06 9.34 -15.83
CA LEU A 293 11.95 9.52 -14.37
C LEU A 293 12.94 8.66 -13.57
N GLY A 294 13.67 7.75 -14.24
CA GLY A 294 14.65 6.87 -13.61
C GLY A 294 14.06 5.56 -13.10
N VAL A 295 12.86 5.18 -13.56
CA VAL A 295 12.27 3.89 -13.25
C VAL A 295 12.91 2.80 -14.12
N THR A 296 13.42 1.76 -13.50
CA THR A 296 13.98 0.58 -14.18
C THR A 296 12.83 -0.34 -14.63
N ILE A 297 12.84 -0.75 -15.88
CA ILE A 297 11.85 -1.68 -16.44
C ILE A 297 12.44 -3.10 -16.42
N VAL A 298 11.72 -4.04 -15.83
CA VAL A 298 12.12 -5.45 -15.71
C VAL A 298 11.04 -6.35 -16.31
N GLY A 299 11.44 -7.44 -16.97
CA GLY A 299 10.50 -8.41 -17.55
C GLY A 299 9.90 -8.01 -18.90
N LYS A 300 10.34 -6.88 -19.48
CA LYS A 300 9.94 -6.40 -20.80
C LYS A 300 11.15 -6.04 -21.63
N ASP A 301 11.19 -6.46 -22.89
CA ASP A 301 12.24 -6.00 -23.81
C ASP A 301 12.03 -4.53 -24.16
N ILE A 302 12.92 -3.68 -23.65
CA ILE A 302 12.91 -2.24 -23.91
C ILE A 302 13.91 -1.81 -25.00
N SER A 303 14.70 -2.72 -25.55
CA SER A 303 15.82 -2.38 -26.43
C SER A 303 15.39 -1.74 -27.75
N ARG A 304 14.23 -2.13 -28.29
CA ARG A 304 13.80 -1.77 -29.65
C ARG A 304 12.93 -0.51 -29.74
N TRP A 305 12.00 -0.35 -28.81
CA TRP A 305 10.92 0.64 -28.94
C TRP A 305 10.97 1.74 -27.88
N PHE A 306 11.66 1.50 -26.78
CA PHE A 306 11.58 2.32 -25.59
C PHE A 306 12.92 2.98 -25.29
N ARG A 307 12.90 4.27 -24.93
CA ARG A 307 14.07 5.01 -24.49
C ARG A 307 13.67 6.24 -23.70
N PRO A 308 14.50 6.72 -22.76
CA PRO A 308 14.19 7.96 -22.07
C PRO A 308 14.18 9.15 -23.02
N PHE A 309 13.34 10.14 -22.76
CA PHE A 309 13.40 11.42 -23.45
C PHE A 309 14.65 12.17 -23.06
N ARG A 310 15.35 12.73 -24.04
CA ARG A 310 16.61 13.47 -23.85
C ARG A 310 16.39 14.97 -23.66
N SER A 311 15.23 15.47 -24.07
CA SER A 311 14.87 16.88 -23.98
C SER A 311 13.37 17.10 -23.94
N LEU A 312 12.98 18.25 -23.42
CA LEU A 312 11.58 18.69 -23.40
C LEU A 312 10.96 18.77 -24.81
N ASP A 313 11.74 19.25 -25.79
CA ASP A 313 11.25 19.36 -27.16
C ASP A 313 11.04 17.98 -27.81
N GLU A 314 11.79 16.97 -27.41
CA GLU A 314 11.57 15.57 -27.84
C GLU A 314 10.27 15.03 -27.25
N LEU A 315 10.02 15.23 -25.95
CA LEU A 315 8.77 14.85 -25.29
C LEU A 315 7.57 15.48 -26.00
N ILE A 316 7.61 16.79 -26.25
CA ILE A 316 6.51 17.54 -26.89
C ILE A 316 6.28 17.05 -28.31
N ARG A 317 7.33 16.89 -29.12
CA ARG A 317 7.21 16.40 -30.51
C ARG A 317 6.65 14.98 -30.55
N PHE A 318 7.10 14.09 -29.66
CA PHE A 318 6.56 12.74 -29.61
C PHE A 318 5.07 12.76 -29.29
N LYS A 319 4.67 13.53 -28.25
CA LYS A 319 3.26 13.66 -27.88
C LYS A 319 2.39 14.21 -28.99
N ALA A 320 2.86 15.22 -29.70
CA ALA A 320 2.14 15.82 -30.83
C ALA A 320 2.00 14.86 -32.03
N GLY A 321 2.97 13.95 -32.23
CA GLY A 321 2.96 12.95 -33.29
C GLY A 321 2.11 11.71 -33.01
N MET A 322 1.64 11.52 -31.78
CA MET A 322 0.83 10.34 -31.41
C MET A 322 -0.53 10.37 -32.11
N ARG A 323 -1.02 9.17 -32.46
CA ARG A 323 -2.35 9.00 -33.05
C ARG A 323 -3.42 9.60 -32.13
N LYS A 324 -4.29 10.43 -32.69
CA LYS A 324 -5.39 11.05 -31.95
C LYS A 324 -6.38 10.00 -31.47
N PRO A 325 -6.89 10.10 -30.22
CA PRO A 325 -7.92 9.21 -29.73
C PRO A 325 -9.22 9.37 -30.53
N PRO A 326 -10.14 8.40 -30.47
CA PRO A 326 -11.45 8.49 -31.11
C PRO A 326 -12.21 9.76 -30.70
N ALA A 327 -13.12 10.20 -31.58
CA ALA A 327 -13.94 11.39 -31.35
C ALA A 327 -14.71 11.30 -30.02
N GLY A 328 -14.71 12.37 -29.24
CA GLY A 328 -15.37 12.48 -27.93
C GLY A 328 -14.43 12.55 -26.72
N ASN A 329 -13.18 12.14 -26.84
CA ASN A 329 -12.18 12.30 -25.78
C ASN A 329 -11.32 13.54 -26.04
N VAL A 330 -11.16 14.41 -25.04
CA VAL A 330 -10.16 15.48 -25.11
C VAL A 330 -8.79 14.84 -24.94
N PRO A 331 -7.93 14.85 -25.98
CA PRO A 331 -6.59 14.27 -25.87
C PRO A 331 -5.77 15.10 -24.89
N ILE A 332 -4.83 14.45 -24.20
CA ILE A 332 -3.81 15.19 -23.45
C ILE A 332 -2.93 15.92 -24.47
N THR A 333 -2.82 17.25 -24.33
CA THR A 333 -1.97 18.10 -25.16
C THR A 333 -0.91 18.78 -24.32
N ILE A 334 0.23 19.08 -24.91
CA ILE A 334 1.33 19.82 -24.30
C ILE A 334 1.67 20.99 -25.21
N THR A 335 1.56 22.20 -24.71
CA THR A 335 1.89 23.44 -25.46
C THR A 335 2.91 24.23 -24.67
N LYS A 336 4.05 24.55 -25.31
CA LYS A 336 5.16 25.28 -24.69
C LYS A 336 5.09 26.76 -25.11
N TYR A 337 5.12 27.65 -24.13
CA TYR A 337 5.29 29.08 -24.27
C TYR A 337 6.64 29.52 -23.68
N ALA A 338 6.98 30.79 -23.80
CA ALA A 338 8.25 31.30 -23.26
C ALA A 338 8.31 31.29 -21.72
N ASP A 339 7.16 31.46 -21.08
CA ASP A 339 6.99 31.63 -19.63
C ASP A 339 6.32 30.44 -18.93
N ARG A 340 5.62 29.58 -19.69
CA ARG A 340 4.86 28.46 -19.14
C ARG A 340 4.76 27.28 -20.12
N ILE A 341 4.40 26.13 -19.57
CA ILE A 341 3.90 24.99 -20.34
C ILE A 341 2.45 24.73 -19.94
N GLU A 342 1.59 24.57 -20.93
CA GLU A 342 0.20 24.16 -20.73
C GLU A 342 0.05 22.68 -21.04
N VAL A 343 -0.54 21.93 -20.07
CA VAL A 343 -0.89 20.54 -20.23
C VAL A 343 -2.40 20.42 -20.07
N SER A 344 -3.09 19.98 -21.12
CA SER A 344 -4.56 19.88 -21.11
C SER A 344 -5.01 18.43 -21.19
N GLY A 345 -6.03 18.08 -20.43
CA GLY A 345 -6.64 16.76 -20.42
C GLY A 345 -8.09 16.78 -19.94
N ARG A 346 -8.72 15.60 -19.89
CA ARG A 346 -10.08 15.42 -19.40
C ARG A 346 -10.14 14.19 -18.50
N LEU A 347 -10.97 14.24 -17.47
CA LEU A 347 -11.28 13.07 -16.66
C LEU A 347 -11.93 11.98 -17.51
N ALA A 348 -11.53 10.72 -17.28
CA ALA A 348 -12.17 9.56 -17.89
C ALA A 348 -13.56 9.28 -17.28
N LYS A 349 -13.78 9.69 -16.03
CA LYS A 349 -15.06 9.62 -15.32
C LYS A 349 -15.40 10.98 -14.70
N PRO A 350 -16.67 11.30 -14.43
CA PRO A 350 -17.07 12.52 -13.73
C PRO A 350 -16.37 12.64 -12.37
N ALA A 351 -16.08 13.86 -11.94
CA ALA A 351 -15.38 14.15 -10.69
C ALA A 351 -16.16 13.73 -9.44
N ASP A 352 -17.49 13.72 -9.51
CA ASP A 352 -18.39 13.28 -8.46
C ASP A 352 -18.37 11.77 -8.18
N ALA A 353 -17.78 10.97 -9.07
CA ALA A 353 -17.63 9.53 -8.89
C ALA A 353 -16.55 9.11 -7.85
N GLY A 354 -16.11 10.01 -7.00
CA GLY A 354 -15.38 9.76 -5.75
C GLY A 354 -13.86 9.72 -5.85
N ASN A 355 -13.22 9.02 -6.77
CA ASN A 355 -11.78 8.84 -6.71
C ASN A 355 -11.03 9.26 -7.97
N ILE A 356 -10.73 10.56 -8.10
CA ILE A 356 -9.90 11.05 -9.22
C ILE A 356 -8.48 10.49 -9.20
N GLY A 357 -7.97 10.05 -8.07
CA GLY A 357 -6.60 9.51 -7.96
C GLY A 357 -6.35 8.27 -8.83
N HIS A 358 -7.41 7.54 -9.21
CA HIS A 358 -7.33 6.38 -10.11
C HIS A 358 -7.68 6.70 -11.57
N ASP A 359 -8.02 7.94 -11.89
CA ASP A 359 -8.31 8.30 -13.27
C ASP A 359 -7.03 8.20 -14.13
N PRO A 360 -7.04 7.44 -15.24
CA PRO A 360 -5.86 7.26 -16.07
C PRO A 360 -5.34 8.57 -16.69
N ASN A 361 -6.22 9.54 -16.93
CA ASN A 361 -5.82 10.84 -17.46
C ASN A 361 -5.15 11.70 -16.40
N ILE A 362 -5.58 11.60 -15.13
CA ILE A 362 -4.88 12.19 -13.99
C ILE A 362 -3.49 11.58 -13.85
N GLY A 363 -3.39 10.26 -13.95
CA GLY A 363 -2.10 9.57 -13.95
C GLY A 363 -1.18 10.06 -15.05
N ALA A 364 -1.70 10.19 -16.28
CA ALA A 364 -0.93 10.70 -17.41
C ALA A 364 -0.48 12.16 -17.24
N LEU A 365 -1.36 13.04 -16.73
CA LEU A 365 -1.02 14.44 -16.43
C LEU A 365 0.09 14.52 -15.38
N SER A 366 0.01 13.71 -14.33
CA SER A 366 1.01 13.65 -13.26
C SER A 366 2.37 13.22 -13.80
N MET A 367 2.42 12.13 -14.56
CA MET A 367 3.65 11.61 -15.16
C MET A 367 4.27 12.60 -16.17
N ILE A 368 3.46 13.20 -17.04
CA ILE A 368 3.92 14.18 -18.02
C ILE A 368 4.54 15.38 -17.30
N SER A 369 3.87 15.92 -16.29
CA SER A 369 4.35 17.08 -15.55
C SER A 369 5.64 16.77 -14.77
N ALA A 370 5.73 15.58 -14.15
CA ALA A 370 6.97 15.12 -13.53
C ALA A 370 8.12 14.99 -14.54
N CYS A 371 7.84 14.46 -15.73
CA CYS A 371 8.82 14.34 -16.81
C CYS A 371 9.27 15.73 -17.31
N ILE A 372 8.36 16.69 -17.44
CA ILE A 372 8.67 18.09 -17.80
C ILE A 372 9.64 18.70 -16.78
N ARG A 373 9.40 18.50 -15.48
CA ARG A 373 10.31 18.94 -14.40
C ARG A 373 11.67 18.23 -14.48
N LYS A 374 11.66 16.92 -14.67
CA LYS A 374 12.89 16.12 -14.79
C LYS A 374 13.76 16.54 -15.98
N LEU A 375 13.13 17.02 -17.07
CA LEU A 375 13.82 17.55 -18.26
C LEU A 375 14.27 18.99 -18.12
N GLY A 376 14.23 19.57 -16.92
CA GLY A 376 14.82 20.86 -16.58
C GLY A 376 13.91 22.07 -16.75
N TRP A 377 12.60 21.89 -16.90
CA TRP A 377 11.66 23.02 -16.93
C TRP A 377 11.37 23.52 -15.52
N ASP A 378 11.78 24.74 -15.21
CA ASP A 378 11.68 25.40 -13.90
C ASP A 378 10.54 26.43 -13.79
N LYS A 379 9.93 26.81 -14.94
CA LYS A 379 8.83 27.79 -15.00
C LYS A 379 7.47 27.13 -14.75
N ASP A 380 6.41 27.92 -14.88
CA ASP A 380 5.03 27.49 -14.64
C ASP A 380 4.63 26.28 -15.50
N ILE A 381 3.91 25.34 -14.86
CA ILE A 381 3.13 24.31 -15.53
C ILE A 381 1.66 24.58 -15.22
N VAL A 382 0.89 24.91 -16.25
CA VAL A 382 -0.54 25.17 -16.16
C VAL A 382 -1.29 23.96 -16.67
N VAL A 383 -2.16 23.40 -15.84
CA VAL A 383 -2.95 22.22 -16.20
C VAL A 383 -4.41 22.63 -16.38
N THR A 384 -4.93 22.43 -17.59
CA THR A 384 -6.35 22.54 -17.89
C THR A 384 -6.99 21.17 -17.82
N LEU A 385 -7.80 20.92 -16.79
CA LEU A 385 -8.42 19.63 -16.56
C LEU A 385 -9.95 19.69 -16.70
N HIS A 386 -10.43 19.30 -17.87
CA HIS A 386 -11.87 19.26 -18.14
C HIS A 386 -12.56 18.20 -17.29
N GLY A 387 -13.63 18.61 -16.59
CA GLY A 387 -14.42 17.75 -15.71
C GLY A 387 -14.10 17.93 -14.22
N VAL A 388 -13.13 18.75 -13.84
CA VAL A 388 -12.89 19.19 -12.46
C VAL A 388 -13.50 20.58 -12.26
N THR A 389 -14.20 20.77 -11.16
CA THR A 389 -14.81 22.04 -10.78
C THR A 389 -14.21 22.57 -9.48
N GLN A 390 -14.34 23.90 -9.25
CA GLN A 390 -13.93 24.50 -7.98
C GLN A 390 -14.65 23.85 -6.79
N SER A 391 -15.96 23.61 -6.93
CA SER A 391 -16.76 22.96 -5.90
C SER A 391 -16.21 21.58 -5.51
N TYR A 392 -15.76 20.77 -6.49
CA TYR A 392 -15.13 19.49 -6.21
C TYR A 392 -13.84 19.66 -5.39
N VAL A 393 -12.98 20.60 -5.80
CA VAL A 393 -11.71 20.87 -5.11
C VAL A 393 -11.97 21.34 -3.67
N ASP A 394 -12.93 22.23 -3.47
CA ASP A 394 -13.29 22.73 -2.15
C ASP A 394 -13.85 21.60 -1.22
N HIS A 395 -14.59 20.64 -1.79
CA HIS A 395 -15.12 19.50 -1.03
C HIS A 395 -14.03 18.51 -0.58
N THR A 396 -12.90 18.43 -1.27
CA THR A 396 -11.80 17.53 -0.87
C THR A 396 -11.07 17.98 0.39
N ARG A 397 -11.31 19.23 0.85
CA ARG A 397 -10.61 19.86 1.98
C ARG A 397 -9.08 19.71 1.88
N GLY A 398 -8.53 19.73 0.67
CA GLY A 398 -7.10 19.55 0.42
C GLY A 398 -6.60 18.10 0.48
N LYS A 399 -7.41 17.13 0.89
CA LYS A 399 -7.07 15.70 0.91
C LYS A 399 -7.28 15.07 -0.46
N ASN A 400 -6.42 15.34 -1.42
CA ASN A 400 -6.52 14.78 -2.76
C ASN A 400 -5.14 14.52 -3.36
N LYS A 401 -4.88 13.31 -3.80
CA LYS A 401 -3.61 12.87 -4.37
C LYS A 401 -3.16 13.71 -5.56
N PHE A 402 -4.08 14.07 -6.44
CA PHE A 402 -3.74 14.89 -7.60
C PHE A 402 -3.39 16.32 -7.20
N LEU A 403 -4.13 16.93 -6.28
CA LEU A 403 -3.80 18.25 -5.74
C LEU A 403 -2.45 18.25 -5.04
N TYR A 404 -2.14 17.16 -4.32
CA TYR A 404 -0.82 16.98 -3.74
C TYR A 404 0.28 16.91 -4.82
N ILE A 405 0.09 16.12 -5.89
CA ILE A 405 1.02 16.09 -7.02
C ILE A 405 1.15 17.47 -7.67
N CYS A 406 0.05 18.21 -7.80
CA CYS A 406 0.10 19.59 -8.29
C CYS A 406 1.00 20.46 -7.41
N SER A 407 0.86 20.35 -6.09
CA SER A 407 1.66 21.11 -5.13
C SER A 407 3.15 20.79 -5.23
N ILE A 408 3.52 19.51 -5.18
CA ILE A 408 4.95 19.10 -5.21
C ILE A 408 5.64 19.38 -6.54
N LEU A 409 4.90 19.37 -7.65
CA LEU A 409 5.44 19.68 -8.99
C LEU A 409 5.31 21.16 -9.34
N GLY A 410 4.74 22.00 -8.46
CA GLY A 410 4.48 23.39 -8.74
C GLY A 410 3.56 23.58 -9.94
N MET A 411 2.51 22.76 -10.05
CA MET A 411 1.51 22.86 -11.10
C MET A 411 0.36 23.76 -10.66
N ARG A 412 -0.16 24.56 -11.58
CA ARG A 412 -1.33 25.40 -11.37
C ARG A 412 -2.49 24.87 -12.20
N LEU A 413 -3.65 24.67 -11.58
CA LEU A 413 -4.87 24.32 -12.30
C LEU A 413 -5.48 25.57 -12.92
N ASP A 414 -5.76 25.53 -14.22
CA ASP A 414 -6.37 26.65 -14.94
C ASP A 414 -7.82 26.87 -14.50
N GLY A 415 -8.14 28.12 -14.10
CA GLY A 415 -9.47 28.48 -13.63
C GLY A 415 -9.89 27.90 -12.27
N ILE A 416 -8.98 27.19 -11.57
CA ILE A 416 -9.25 26.58 -10.26
C ILE A 416 -8.27 27.13 -9.24
N ARG A 417 -8.81 27.66 -8.15
CA ARG A 417 -8.02 28.08 -6.99
C ARG A 417 -7.62 26.84 -6.18
N MET A 418 -6.33 26.64 -6.01
CA MET A 418 -5.79 25.59 -5.15
C MET A 418 -6.12 25.89 -3.68
N PRO A 419 -6.39 24.87 -2.85
CA PRO A 419 -6.51 25.08 -1.41
C PRO A 419 -5.18 25.60 -0.86
N ASN A 420 -5.26 26.42 0.21
CA ASN A 420 -4.07 27.01 0.85
C ASN A 420 -3.14 25.93 1.42
N HIS A 421 -3.72 24.83 1.87
CA HIS A 421 -2.99 23.63 2.30
C HIS A 421 -3.45 22.45 1.49
N VAL A 422 -2.51 21.78 0.86
CA VAL A 422 -2.71 20.45 0.32
C VAL A 422 -2.18 19.49 1.37
N ILE A 423 -3.09 18.92 2.12
CA ILE A 423 -2.76 17.91 3.11
C ILE A 423 -2.25 16.70 2.34
N LEU A 424 -1.07 16.24 2.75
CA LEU A 424 -0.57 14.95 2.32
C LEU A 424 -1.66 13.92 2.60
N PRO A 425 -2.26 13.29 1.58
CA PRO A 425 -3.16 12.20 1.90
C PRO A 425 -2.33 11.17 2.63
N GLU A 426 -2.80 10.81 3.81
CA GLU A 426 -2.28 9.77 4.69
C GLU A 426 -1.12 9.01 4.06
N LEU A 427 -0.05 8.91 4.82
CA LEU A 427 1.17 8.23 4.40
C LEU A 427 0.88 7.17 3.37
N TYR A 428 1.59 7.21 2.30
CA TYR A 428 1.62 6.41 1.13
C TYR A 428 1.22 4.95 1.35
N TRP A 429 1.39 4.43 2.56
CA TRP A 429 0.92 3.13 3.05
C TRP A 429 0.48 3.24 4.51
N HIS A 430 -0.54 2.46 4.84
CA HIS A 430 -0.89 2.20 6.22
C HIS A 430 -0.29 0.85 6.61
N TYR A 431 0.78 0.85 7.35
CA TYR A 431 1.44 -0.38 7.82
C TYR A 431 0.53 -1.29 8.61
N GLU A 432 -0.55 -0.75 9.15
CA GLU A 432 -1.42 -1.44 10.08
C GLU A 432 -2.88 -1.48 9.67
N LYS A 433 -3.23 -0.85 8.54
CA LYS A 433 -4.59 -0.92 8.05
C LYS A 433 -4.86 -2.32 7.53
N LYS A 434 -5.65 -3.04 8.31
CA LYS A 434 -6.04 -4.40 8.02
C LYS A 434 -7.34 -4.40 7.21
N SER A 435 -7.47 -5.34 6.30
CA SER A 435 -8.63 -5.48 5.42
C SER A 435 -9.11 -6.93 5.39
N GLU A 436 -10.27 -7.16 4.78
CA GLU A 436 -10.83 -8.51 4.58
C GLU A 436 -9.81 -9.48 3.98
N LYS A 437 -8.91 -9.00 3.13
CA LYS A 437 -7.85 -9.82 2.51
C LYS A 437 -6.87 -10.46 3.50
N MET A 438 -6.77 -9.94 4.73
CA MET A 438 -5.83 -10.49 5.71
C MET A 438 -6.15 -11.94 6.09
N ALA A 439 -7.44 -12.30 6.18
CA ALA A 439 -7.86 -13.64 6.54
C ALA A 439 -7.66 -14.63 5.37
N ASP A 440 -8.11 -14.27 4.18
CA ASP A 440 -8.02 -15.13 3.01
C ASP A 440 -6.57 -15.29 2.51
N ILE A 441 -5.73 -14.23 2.57
CA ILE A 441 -4.30 -14.34 2.28
C ILE A 441 -3.61 -15.27 3.29
N LEU A 442 -3.87 -15.13 4.59
CA LEU A 442 -3.28 -16.02 5.59
C LEU A 442 -3.69 -17.46 5.35
N LEU A 443 -4.98 -17.73 5.16
CA LEU A 443 -5.49 -19.08 4.86
C LEU A 443 -4.81 -19.65 3.61
N HIS A 444 -4.75 -18.85 2.55
CA HIS A 444 -4.13 -19.23 1.27
C HIS A 444 -2.63 -19.56 1.46
N VAL A 445 -1.85 -18.67 2.05
CA VAL A 445 -0.39 -18.89 2.24
C VAL A 445 -0.13 -20.10 3.14
N GLN A 446 -0.88 -20.25 4.22
CA GLN A 446 -0.72 -21.39 5.14
C GLN A 446 -1.04 -22.72 4.45
N THR A 447 -2.11 -22.78 3.67
CA THR A 447 -2.48 -24.00 2.94
C THR A 447 -1.47 -24.35 1.85
N MET A 448 -0.97 -23.34 1.10
CA MET A 448 0.08 -23.52 0.10
C MET A 448 1.40 -24.01 0.75
N TYR A 449 1.77 -23.48 1.90
CA TYR A 449 2.96 -23.91 2.66
C TYR A 449 2.89 -25.41 3.00
N HIS A 450 1.70 -25.94 3.23
CA HIS A 450 1.42 -27.35 3.53
C HIS A 450 1.03 -28.19 2.31
N GLY A 451 1.27 -27.70 1.09
CA GLY A 451 1.17 -28.48 -0.16
C GLY A 451 -0.18 -28.49 -0.87
N MET A 452 -1.16 -27.67 -0.44
CA MET A 452 -2.36 -27.45 -1.25
C MET A 452 -2.04 -26.60 -2.48
N TYR A 453 -2.84 -26.72 -3.52
CA TYR A 453 -2.66 -25.97 -4.78
C TYR A 453 -3.64 -24.83 -4.90
N CYS A 454 -3.16 -23.67 -5.39
CA CYS A 454 -4.03 -22.57 -5.77
C CYS A 454 -4.58 -22.79 -7.18
N VAL A 455 -5.89 -22.96 -7.28
CA VAL A 455 -6.62 -23.09 -8.55
C VAL A 455 -7.02 -21.75 -9.11
N TYR A 456 -7.40 -20.82 -8.23
CA TYR A 456 -7.80 -19.47 -8.58
C TYR A 456 -7.56 -18.51 -7.42
N GLU A 457 -7.18 -17.27 -7.72
CA GLU A 457 -7.06 -16.21 -6.74
C GLU A 457 -7.45 -14.83 -7.30
N ASN A 458 -8.10 -14.02 -6.48
CA ASN A 458 -8.48 -12.63 -6.79
C ASN A 458 -8.30 -11.68 -5.60
N HIS A 459 -7.29 -11.87 -4.79
CA HIS A 459 -7.03 -11.03 -3.62
C HIS A 459 -6.85 -9.54 -3.93
N ALA A 460 -6.29 -9.22 -5.09
CA ALA A 460 -6.02 -7.85 -5.50
C ALA A 460 -7.22 -7.12 -6.09
N GLY A 461 -8.40 -7.76 -6.18
CA GLY A 461 -9.56 -7.18 -6.85
C GLY A 461 -9.32 -6.94 -8.35
N CYS A 462 -8.44 -7.71 -8.96
CA CYS A 462 -8.15 -7.62 -10.38
C CYS A 462 -9.41 -7.92 -11.21
N GLU A 463 -9.62 -7.15 -12.28
CA GLU A 463 -10.77 -7.37 -13.19
C GLU A 463 -10.75 -8.74 -13.89
N ARG A 464 -9.62 -9.46 -13.85
CA ARG A 464 -9.42 -10.76 -14.49
C ARG A 464 -8.61 -11.66 -13.58
N GLY A 465 -9.22 -12.73 -13.13
CA GLY A 465 -8.54 -13.81 -12.44
C GLY A 465 -8.09 -14.90 -13.44
N TYR A 466 -7.10 -15.65 -13.05
CA TYR A 466 -6.59 -16.79 -13.84
C TYR A 466 -6.94 -18.08 -13.13
N PHE A 467 -7.69 -18.93 -13.85
CA PHE A 467 -8.00 -20.28 -13.40
C PHE A 467 -6.90 -21.25 -13.87
N ARG A 468 -6.35 -22.01 -12.94
CA ARG A 468 -5.35 -23.04 -13.24
C ARG A 468 -6.01 -24.38 -13.47
N THR A 469 -5.81 -24.93 -14.65
CA THR A 469 -6.25 -26.30 -14.98
C THR A 469 -5.42 -27.33 -14.22
N LYS A 470 -5.90 -28.57 -14.16
CA LYS A 470 -5.17 -29.70 -13.56
C LYS A 470 -3.81 -29.95 -14.22
N THR A 471 -3.67 -29.60 -15.51
CA THR A 471 -2.39 -29.68 -16.25
C THR A 471 -1.46 -28.50 -15.99
N GLY A 472 -1.85 -27.53 -15.15
CA GLY A 472 -1.07 -26.33 -14.80
C GLY A 472 -1.26 -25.16 -15.76
N ARG A 473 -2.02 -25.30 -16.85
CA ARG A 473 -2.30 -24.22 -17.80
C ARG A 473 -3.19 -23.15 -17.14
N LEU A 474 -2.88 -21.88 -17.40
CA LEU A 474 -3.69 -20.75 -16.93
C LEU A 474 -4.73 -20.37 -17.99
N VAL A 475 -5.97 -20.17 -17.56
CA VAL A 475 -7.10 -19.75 -18.37
C VAL A 475 -7.71 -18.50 -17.78
N THR A 476 -7.94 -17.47 -18.59
CA THR A 476 -8.64 -16.26 -18.17
C THR A 476 -10.13 -16.55 -18.01
N LEU A 477 -10.71 -16.21 -16.85
CA LEU A 477 -12.14 -16.34 -16.63
C LEU A 477 -12.89 -15.15 -17.25
N PRO A 478 -14.02 -15.38 -17.94
CA PRO A 478 -14.84 -14.31 -18.49
C PRO A 478 -15.61 -13.59 -17.38
N LYS A 479 -16.08 -12.36 -17.66
CA LYS A 479 -16.97 -11.63 -16.74
C LYS A 479 -18.40 -12.17 -16.68
N LYS A 480 -18.78 -12.95 -17.65
CA LYS A 480 -20.12 -13.54 -17.77
C LYS A 480 -20.04 -15.03 -18.05
N ASP A 481 -20.95 -15.77 -17.49
CA ASP A 481 -21.14 -17.20 -17.79
C ASP A 481 -21.65 -17.42 -19.22
N ARG A 482 -21.84 -18.69 -19.62
CA ARG A 482 -22.35 -19.06 -20.94
C ARG A 482 -23.77 -18.54 -21.24
N ASN A 483 -24.52 -18.21 -20.21
CA ASN A 483 -25.89 -17.68 -20.32
C ASN A 483 -25.92 -16.15 -20.36
N GLY A 484 -24.76 -15.48 -20.29
CA GLY A 484 -24.65 -14.03 -20.28
C GLY A 484 -24.91 -13.37 -18.92
N VAL A 485 -25.03 -14.16 -17.84
CA VAL A 485 -25.13 -13.70 -16.45
C VAL A 485 -23.73 -13.41 -15.90
N ASN A 486 -23.61 -12.48 -14.95
CA ASN A 486 -22.32 -12.20 -14.31
C ASN A 486 -21.80 -13.47 -13.62
N LEU A 487 -20.55 -13.82 -13.93
CA LEU A 487 -19.86 -14.93 -13.29
C LEU A 487 -19.39 -14.47 -11.91
N TYR A 488 -19.93 -15.08 -10.86
CA TYR A 488 -19.48 -14.87 -9.49
C TYR A 488 -18.23 -15.70 -9.25
N LEU A 489 -17.19 -15.06 -8.75
CA LEU A 489 -15.88 -15.67 -8.54
C LEU A 489 -15.50 -15.54 -7.07
N PRO A 490 -15.06 -16.63 -6.42
CA PRO A 490 -14.51 -16.55 -5.07
C PRO A 490 -13.19 -15.77 -5.05
N ASP A 491 -12.77 -15.29 -3.88
CA ASP A 491 -11.46 -14.66 -3.71
C ASP A 491 -10.32 -15.66 -3.89
N VAL A 492 -10.53 -16.92 -3.45
CA VAL A 492 -9.54 -17.98 -3.66
C VAL A 492 -10.21 -19.35 -3.82
N VAL A 493 -9.64 -20.18 -4.69
CA VAL A 493 -9.98 -21.59 -4.85
C VAL A 493 -8.74 -22.44 -4.59
N LEU A 494 -8.82 -23.32 -3.60
CA LEU A 494 -7.74 -24.18 -3.17
C LEU A 494 -8.08 -25.65 -3.45
N TYR A 495 -7.10 -26.43 -3.89
CA TYR A 495 -7.22 -27.86 -4.16
C TYR A 495 -6.26 -28.67 -3.30
N ASP A 496 -6.77 -29.65 -2.59
CA ASP A 496 -6.00 -30.69 -1.92
C ASP A 496 -6.06 -31.99 -2.72
N GLU A 497 -4.95 -32.35 -3.34
CA GLU A 497 -4.85 -33.53 -4.20
C GLU A 497 -4.98 -34.82 -3.41
N ASP A 498 -4.42 -34.88 -2.18
CA ASP A 498 -4.43 -36.08 -1.33
C ASP A 498 -5.86 -36.52 -0.97
N THR A 499 -6.75 -35.59 -0.73
CA THR A 499 -8.15 -35.87 -0.34
C THR A 499 -9.15 -35.60 -1.46
N ASN A 500 -8.66 -35.18 -2.64
CA ASN A 500 -9.48 -34.80 -3.80
C ASN A 500 -10.57 -33.78 -3.44
N PHE A 501 -10.16 -32.69 -2.80
CA PHE A 501 -11.04 -31.71 -2.18
C PHE A 501 -10.78 -30.31 -2.69
N ILE A 502 -11.85 -29.56 -3.03
CA ILE A 502 -11.77 -28.15 -3.43
C ILE A 502 -12.49 -27.27 -2.43
N LEU A 503 -11.83 -26.18 -2.04
CA LEU A 503 -12.34 -25.14 -1.18
C LEU A 503 -12.52 -23.84 -1.97
N LEU A 504 -13.77 -23.32 -2.01
CA LEU A 504 -14.09 -22.00 -2.54
C LEU A 504 -14.25 -21.06 -1.35
N VAL A 505 -13.41 -20.02 -1.30
CA VAL A 505 -13.35 -19.09 -0.17
C VAL A 505 -13.69 -17.69 -0.61
N GLU A 506 -14.58 -17.05 0.12
CA GLU A 506 -14.89 -15.63 0.05
C GLU A 506 -14.35 -14.91 1.28
N GLY A 507 -13.54 -13.86 1.09
CA GLY A 507 -12.97 -13.05 2.16
C GLY A 507 -13.88 -11.88 2.52
N LYS A 508 -14.21 -11.70 3.79
CA LYS A 508 -15.04 -10.58 4.27
C LYS A 508 -14.56 -10.03 5.60
N MET A 509 -14.90 -8.76 5.85
CA MET A 509 -14.87 -8.22 7.21
C MET A 509 -15.99 -8.83 8.04
N LEU A 510 -15.81 -8.91 9.37
CA LEU A 510 -16.86 -9.36 10.27
C LEU A 510 -18.15 -8.54 10.10
N SER A 511 -18.05 -7.25 9.82
CA SER A 511 -19.18 -6.35 9.59
C SER A 511 -19.95 -6.63 8.29
N THR A 512 -19.35 -7.32 7.33
CA THR A 512 -19.93 -7.65 6.02
C THR A 512 -20.13 -9.16 5.82
N LEU A 513 -20.09 -9.94 6.92
CA LEU A 513 -20.24 -11.40 6.90
C LEU A 513 -21.48 -11.86 6.11
N GLN A 514 -22.63 -11.19 6.32
CA GLN A 514 -23.89 -11.58 5.67
C GLN A 514 -23.80 -11.50 4.14
N LEU A 515 -23.10 -10.50 3.60
CA LEU A 515 -22.87 -10.39 2.15
C LEU A 515 -22.03 -11.57 1.64
N GLY A 516 -20.99 -11.98 2.38
CA GLY A 516 -20.18 -13.15 2.00
C GLY A 516 -20.99 -14.43 1.99
N ILE A 517 -21.91 -14.62 2.95
CA ILE A 517 -22.80 -15.79 2.98
C ILE A 517 -23.72 -15.81 1.75
N GLU A 518 -24.21 -14.67 1.31
CA GLU A 518 -25.05 -14.54 0.11
C GLU A 518 -24.24 -14.76 -1.18
N GLU A 519 -22.99 -14.29 -1.24
CA GLU A 519 -22.13 -14.42 -2.40
C GLU A 519 -21.71 -15.88 -2.67
N ILE A 520 -21.37 -16.64 -1.64
CA ILE A 520 -20.98 -18.06 -1.82
C ILE A 520 -22.09 -18.96 -2.38
N GLU A 521 -23.36 -18.55 -2.27
CA GLU A 521 -24.48 -19.31 -2.87
C GLU A 521 -24.53 -19.16 -4.39
N ASN A 522 -23.81 -18.20 -4.97
CA ASN A 522 -23.83 -17.91 -6.41
C ASN A 522 -22.67 -18.54 -7.20
N TYR A 523 -21.92 -19.50 -6.62
CA TYR A 523 -20.74 -20.11 -7.26
C TYR A 523 -21.05 -21.30 -8.19
N ASP A 524 -22.33 -21.60 -8.44
CA ASP A 524 -22.71 -22.73 -9.30
C ASP A 524 -22.06 -22.68 -10.67
N SER A 525 -22.01 -21.49 -11.30
CA SER A 525 -21.45 -21.37 -12.65
C SER A 525 -19.96 -21.69 -12.71
N ILE A 526 -19.14 -21.25 -11.74
CA ILE A 526 -17.70 -21.58 -11.72
C ILE A 526 -17.49 -23.07 -11.47
N GLU A 527 -18.29 -23.71 -10.62
CA GLU A 527 -18.20 -25.14 -10.36
C GLU A 527 -18.52 -25.95 -11.61
N GLN A 528 -19.62 -25.66 -12.28
CA GLN A 528 -20.11 -26.41 -13.44
C GLN A 528 -19.28 -26.17 -14.72
N GLU A 529 -18.82 -24.94 -14.92
CA GLU A 529 -18.15 -24.57 -16.18
C GLU A 529 -16.63 -24.73 -16.13
N TYR A 530 -16.02 -24.69 -14.93
CA TYR A 530 -14.55 -24.69 -14.80
C TYR A 530 -14.03 -25.78 -13.87
N ILE A 531 -14.63 -25.97 -12.66
CA ILE A 531 -14.07 -26.90 -11.67
C ILE A 531 -14.33 -28.35 -12.07
N TYR A 532 -15.58 -28.75 -12.23
CA TYR A 532 -15.90 -30.15 -12.58
C TYR A 532 -15.32 -30.60 -13.92
N PRO A 533 -15.28 -29.79 -14.99
CA PRO A 533 -14.65 -30.18 -16.24
C PRO A 533 -13.14 -30.47 -16.13
N GLU A 534 -12.43 -29.77 -15.26
CA GLU A 534 -10.98 -29.89 -15.10
C GLU A 534 -10.57 -30.87 -13.99
N TYR A 535 -11.27 -30.87 -12.88
CA TYR A 535 -10.90 -31.63 -11.69
C TYR A 535 -11.74 -32.89 -11.48
N GLY A 536 -12.81 -33.07 -12.28
CA GLY A 536 -13.66 -34.23 -12.22
C GLY A 536 -14.56 -34.25 -10.98
N ASN A 537 -14.80 -35.46 -10.44
CA ASN A 537 -15.68 -35.65 -9.30
C ASN A 537 -14.92 -35.34 -7.99
N VAL A 538 -14.79 -34.05 -7.67
CA VAL A 538 -14.17 -33.55 -6.43
C VAL A 538 -15.22 -33.19 -5.38
N THR A 539 -14.85 -33.27 -4.12
CA THR A 539 -15.68 -32.73 -3.04
C THR A 539 -15.45 -31.22 -2.93
N ILE A 540 -16.51 -30.43 -3.07
CA ILE A 540 -16.44 -28.96 -3.00
C ILE A 540 -17.07 -28.48 -1.69
N ILE A 541 -16.42 -27.52 -1.03
CA ILE A 541 -16.99 -26.73 0.04
C ILE A 541 -16.87 -25.24 -0.30
N ARG A 542 -17.99 -24.53 -0.19
CA ARG A 542 -18.09 -23.08 -0.24
C ARG A 542 -18.06 -22.53 1.19
N CYS A 543 -17.20 -21.56 1.46
CA CYS A 543 -17.05 -21.01 2.78
C CYS A 543 -16.62 -19.56 2.76
N VAL A 544 -16.74 -18.92 3.92
CA VAL A 544 -16.29 -17.55 4.14
C VAL A 544 -15.08 -17.56 5.08
N SER A 545 -14.07 -16.78 4.75
CA SER A 545 -12.99 -16.37 5.64
C SER A 545 -13.28 -14.97 6.18
N ILE A 546 -13.13 -14.75 7.49
CA ILE A 546 -13.49 -13.49 8.13
C ILE A 546 -12.28 -12.85 8.79
N PHE A 547 -12.13 -11.54 8.57
CA PHE A 547 -11.21 -10.69 9.33
C PHE A 547 -11.98 -9.67 10.18
N GLY A 548 -11.40 -9.35 11.35
CA GLY A 548 -11.80 -8.22 12.19
C GLY A 548 -12.62 -8.58 13.43
N GLY A 549 -12.67 -7.64 14.38
CA GLY A 549 -13.28 -7.85 15.68
C GLY A 549 -12.56 -8.87 16.57
N ASN A 550 -13.18 -9.25 17.68
CA ASN A 550 -12.62 -10.17 18.67
C ASN A 550 -13.66 -11.20 19.15
N CYS A 551 -14.28 -11.94 18.22
CA CYS A 551 -15.22 -12.99 18.60
C CYS A 551 -14.53 -14.11 19.40
N ALA A 552 -15.24 -14.68 20.37
CA ALA A 552 -14.73 -15.81 21.15
C ALA A 552 -14.79 -17.14 20.39
N SER A 553 -15.65 -17.23 19.39
CA SER A 553 -15.93 -18.43 18.57
C SER A 553 -16.24 -18.02 17.14
N ILE A 554 -16.34 -19.01 16.26
CA ILE A 554 -16.81 -18.83 14.87
C ILE A 554 -18.18 -18.16 14.85
N PRO A 555 -18.35 -17.06 14.13
CA PRO A 555 -19.59 -16.25 14.16
C PRO A 555 -20.75 -16.87 13.38
N HIS A 556 -20.52 -17.79 12.45
CA HIS A 556 -21.54 -18.44 11.63
C HIS A 556 -21.04 -19.79 11.10
N GLU A 557 -21.93 -20.74 10.85
CA GLU A 557 -21.57 -22.09 10.38
C GLU A 557 -20.86 -22.13 9.02
N LYS A 558 -21.18 -21.18 8.10
CA LYS A 558 -20.51 -21.03 6.79
C LYS A 558 -19.11 -20.41 6.90
N VAL A 559 -18.74 -19.85 8.04
CA VAL A 559 -17.39 -19.34 8.27
C VAL A 559 -16.46 -20.50 8.61
N LEU A 560 -15.49 -20.74 7.74
CA LEU A 560 -14.48 -21.77 7.96
C LEU A 560 -13.32 -21.26 8.81
N PHE A 561 -12.89 -20.02 8.54
CA PHE A 561 -11.68 -19.43 9.08
C PHE A 561 -11.97 -18.01 9.56
N TYR A 562 -11.56 -17.71 10.78
CA TYR A 562 -11.71 -16.39 11.38
C TYR A 562 -10.37 -15.91 11.93
N LEU A 563 -9.96 -14.71 11.50
CA LEU A 563 -8.78 -14.01 11.98
C LEU A 563 -9.22 -12.74 12.72
N ALA A 564 -9.01 -12.70 14.02
CA ALA A 564 -9.32 -11.53 14.85
C ALA A 564 -8.32 -10.37 14.63
N ASP A 565 -8.69 -9.15 15.02
CA ASP A 565 -7.83 -7.96 14.94
C ASP A 565 -6.47 -8.14 15.64
N ASN A 566 -6.45 -8.85 16.75
CA ASN A 566 -5.23 -9.16 17.51
C ASN A 566 -4.41 -10.34 16.95
N GLY A 567 -4.80 -10.88 15.79
CA GLY A 567 -4.13 -12.01 15.15
C GLY A 567 -4.57 -13.39 15.63
N ARG A 568 -5.49 -13.50 16.61
CA ARG A 568 -6.00 -14.81 17.04
C ARG A 568 -6.74 -15.50 15.90
N ILE A 569 -6.41 -16.76 15.68
CA ILE A 569 -7.02 -17.60 14.66
C ILE A 569 -8.05 -18.52 15.33
N ILE A 570 -9.22 -18.65 14.71
CA ILE A 570 -10.22 -19.66 15.07
C ILE A 570 -10.63 -20.40 13.80
N ILE A 571 -10.64 -21.72 13.87
CA ILE A 571 -11.07 -22.58 12.77
C ILE A 571 -12.38 -23.25 13.16
N ASN A 572 -13.29 -23.36 12.21
CA ASN A 572 -14.55 -24.04 12.41
C ASN A 572 -14.31 -25.52 12.77
N LYS A 573 -14.99 -26.02 13.81
CA LYS A 573 -14.91 -27.44 14.22
C LYS A 573 -15.25 -28.42 13.09
N ASN A 574 -16.05 -27.99 12.13
CA ASN A 574 -16.44 -28.77 10.94
C ASN A 574 -15.48 -28.57 9.75
N ALA A 575 -14.34 -27.87 9.96
CA ALA A 575 -13.36 -27.66 8.89
C ALA A 575 -12.85 -29.00 8.34
N PRO A 576 -12.65 -29.12 7.02
CA PRO A 576 -12.07 -30.32 6.40
C PRO A 576 -10.73 -30.71 7.02
N GLN A 577 -10.40 -32.00 6.97
CA GLN A 577 -9.15 -32.50 7.53
C GLN A 577 -7.92 -31.86 6.90
N CYS A 578 -7.94 -31.58 5.59
CA CYS A 578 -6.86 -30.87 4.90
C CYS A 578 -6.56 -29.49 5.55
N ILE A 579 -7.58 -28.73 5.92
CA ILE A 579 -7.41 -27.43 6.59
C ILE A 579 -6.90 -27.62 8.02
N ARG A 580 -7.48 -28.56 8.78
CA ARG A 580 -7.02 -28.84 10.15
C ARG A 580 -5.54 -29.28 10.17
N ARG A 581 -5.11 -30.09 9.20
CA ARG A 581 -3.71 -30.50 9.03
C ARG A 581 -2.78 -29.29 8.87
N CYS A 582 -3.17 -28.30 8.05
CA CYS A 582 -2.37 -27.11 7.81
C CYS A 582 -2.12 -26.25 9.07
N PHE A 583 -2.98 -26.35 10.07
CA PHE A 583 -2.87 -25.57 11.31
C PHE A 583 -2.51 -26.41 12.56
N ALA A 584 -2.25 -27.70 12.41
CA ALA A 584 -2.04 -28.62 13.55
C ALA A 584 -0.88 -28.21 14.48
N GLU A 585 0.21 -27.68 13.91
CA GLU A 585 1.43 -27.31 14.65
C GLU A 585 1.46 -25.84 15.09
N THR A 586 0.42 -25.08 14.82
CA THR A 586 0.42 -23.62 15.04
C THR A 586 -0.14 -23.19 16.40
N GLY A 587 -0.60 -24.14 17.22
CA GLY A 587 -1.27 -23.85 18.50
C GLY A 587 -2.70 -23.30 18.36
N VAL A 588 -3.26 -23.28 17.14
CA VAL A 588 -4.65 -22.91 16.89
C VAL A 588 -5.57 -23.97 17.52
N ARG A 589 -6.54 -23.52 18.33
CA ARG A 589 -7.59 -24.40 18.86
C ARG A 589 -8.66 -24.60 17.78
N ILE A 590 -8.92 -25.85 17.46
CA ILE A 590 -9.95 -26.27 16.49
C ILE A 590 -11.20 -26.71 17.25
#